data_b4fb26d1b6cd7f15c8c3e1d7fcbfd31a
#
_entry.id   b4fb26d1b6cd7f15c8c3e1d7fcbfd31a
#
_cell.length_a   1.000
_cell.length_b   1.000
_cell.length_c   1.000
_cell.angle_alpha   90.00
_cell.angle_beta   90.00
_cell.angle_gamma   90.00
#
_symmetry.space_group_name_H-M   'P 1'
#
loop_
_entity.id
_entity.type
_entity.pdbx_description
1 polymer ?
#
loop_
_entity_poly.entity_id
_entity_poly.type
_entity_poly.pdbx_seq_one_letter_code
_entity_poly.pdbx_strand_id
1 'polypeptide(L)'
;MLSANYIKECLKDAYKLPIEGVCKHEFVFDGLINDGAHDDVHGATTLDVAKRLLDFGFHAPTIYFPLLFHQALMIEPTETESKETIDAFIDVMHKIAAEAAEDPRILQEAPHGAPIGRPDETAAARNPILKFKDAQ
;
A
#
# COMPACT_ATOMS: atom_id res chain seq x y z
N MET A 1 -13.45 7.59 -13.80
CA MET A 1 -14.65 7.25 -13.01
C MET A 1 -14.93 5.75 -13.00
N LEU A 2 -15.10 5.09 -14.14
CA LEU A 2 -15.39 3.65 -14.19
C LEU A 2 -14.31 2.81 -13.52
N SER A 3 -13.04 3.00 -13.88
CA SER A 3 -11.90 2.26 -13.33
C SER A 3 -11.79 2.36 -11.81
N ALA A 4 -11.95 3.58 -11.25
CA ALA A 4 -11.88 3.78 -9.80
C ALA A 4 -13.00 3.04 -9.06
N ASN A 5 -14.24 3.11 -9.56
CA ASN A 5 -15.34 2.38 -8.94
C ASN A 5 -15.20 0.86 -9.11
N TYR A 6 -14.66 0.40 -10.24
CA TYR A 6 -14.40 -1.02 -10.46
C TYR A 6 -13.38 -1.57 -9.46
N ILE A 7 -12.21 -0.93 -9.30
CA ILE A 7 -11.20 -1.33 -8.31
C ILE A 7 -11.80 -1.32 -6.90
N LYS A 8 -12.47 -0.22 -6.54
CA LYS A 8 -13.10 -0.05 -5.22
C LYS A 8 -14.07 -1.21 -4.89
N GLU A 9 -14.95 -1.54 -5.81
CA GLU A 9 -15.94 -2.62 -5.60
C GLU A 9 -15.29 -4.00 -5.51
N CYS A 10 -14.20 -4.23 -6.27
CA CYS A 10 -13.48 -5.50 -6.23
C CYS A 10 -12.67 -5.70 -4.95
N LEU A 11 -12.26 -4.63 -4.26
CA LEU A 11 -11.35 -4.71 -3.11
C LEU A 11 -12.01 -4.41 -1.75
N LYS A 12 -13.27 -4.03 -1.70
CA LYS A 12 -13.99 -3.65 -0.47
C LYS A 12 -14.17 -4.79 0.55
N ASP A 13 -13.95 -6.02 0.16
CA ASP A 13 -13.98 -7.21 1.02
C ASP A 13 -12.61 -7.50 1.67
N ALA A 14 -11.53 -6.92 1.14
CA ALA A 14 -10.16 -7.07 1.65
C ALA A 14 -9.66 -5.80 2.38
N TYR A 15 -10.15 -4.64 1.99
CA TYR A 15 -9.74 -3.33 2.52
C TYR A 15 -10.93 -2.58 3.09
N LYS A 16 -10.73 -1.87 4.22
CA LYS A 16 -11.78 -1.08 4.87
C LYS A 16 -12.17 0.10 3.99
N LEU A 17 -13.41 0.13 3.52
CA LEU A 17 -13.94 1.21 2.68
C LEU A 17 -14.79 2.18 3.54
N PRO A 18 -14.23 3.32 3.98
CA PRO A 18 -14.95 4.25 4.88
C PRO A 18 -16.04 5.08 4.18
N ILE A 19 -15.93 5.25 2.85
CA ILE A 19 -16.89 6.02 2.06
C ILE A 19 -17.40 5.13 0.93
N GLU A 20 -18.68 4.73 1.01
CA GLU A 20 -19.27 3.78 0.07
C GLU A 20 -19.81 4.61 -1.11
N GLY A 21 -20.21 5.39 -1.53
CA GLY A 21 -20.80 6.06 -2.70
C GLY A 21 -19.97 5.92 -3.97
N VAL A 22 -20.53 6.36 -5.07
CA VAL A 22 -19.81 6.44 -6.35
C VAL A 22 -18.75 7.53 -6.27
N CYS A 23 -17.52 7.17 -6.59
CA CYS A 23 -16.41 8.13 -6.69
C CYS A 23 -16.21 8.63 -8.13
N LYS A 24 -15.56 9.78 -8.31
CA LYS A 24 -15.25 10.33 -9.63
C LYS A 24 -14.00 9.70 -10.23
N HIS A 25 -12.83 9.93 -9.62
CA HIS A 25 -11.54 9.49 -10.14
C HIS A 25 -10.68 8.81 -9.10
N GLU A 26 -10.92 9.05 -7.81
CA GLU A 26 -10.15 8.51 -6.70
C GLU A 26 -11.07 8.02 -5.58
N PHE A 27 -10.54 7.15 -4.75
CA PHE A 27 -11.19 6.67 -3.52
C PHE A 27 -10.13 6.32 -2.49
N VAL A 28 -10.55 6.15 -1.24
CA VAL A 28 -9.64 5.87 -0.12
C VAL A 28 -10.09 4.60 0.60
N PHE A 29 -9.14 3.72 0.86
CA PHE A 29 -9.27 2.66 1.87
C PHE A 29 -8.63 3.10 3.19
N ASP A 30 -9.13 2.63 4.32
CA ASP A 30 -8.54 2.84 5.65
C ASP A 30 -7.88 1.54 6.15
N GLY A 31 -6.87 1.09 5.42
CA GLY A 31 -6.11 -0.11 5.72
C GLY A 31 -6.79 -1.44 5.39
N LEU A 32 -6.16 -2.52 5.79
CA LEU A 32 -6.63 -3.89 5.60
C LEU A 32 -7.78 -4.22 6.56
N ILE A 33 -8.73 -5.06 6.14
CA ILE A 33 -9.76 -5.62 7.03
C ILE A 33 -9.10 -6.60 8.01
N ASN A 34 -8.23 -7.48 7.50
CA ASN A 34 -7.41 -8.36 8.30
C ASN A 34 -5.93 -8.02 8.05
N ASP A 35 -5.33 -7.34 8.99
CA ASP A 35 -3.93 -6.90 8.92
C ASP A 35 -2.94 -7.92 9.52
N GLY A 36 -3.44 -9.07 9.98
CA GLY A 36 -2.64 -10.14 10.56
C GLY A 36 -2.21 -9.90 12.01
N ALA A 37 -2.72 -8.87 12.68
CA ALA A 37 -2.41 -8.63 14.09
C ALA A 37 -2.96 -9.76 14.97
N HIS A 38 -2.10 -10.33 15.81
CA HIS A 38 -2.48 -11.34 16.79
C HIS A 38 -1.45 -11.41 17.92
N ASP A 39 -1.88 -11.68 19.14
CA ASP A 39 -1.03 -11.76 20.33
C ASP A 39 -0.02 -10.59 20.41
N ASP A 40 1.28 -10.89 20.32
CA ASP A 40 2.36 -9.90 20.36
C ASP A 40 2.81 -9.45 18.94
N VAL A 41 2.10 -9.85 17.88
CA VAL A 41 2.42 -9.51 16.48
C VAL A 41 1.62 -8.29 16.05
N HIS A 42 2.31 -7.22 15.67
CA HIS A 42 1.68 -6.05 15.07
C HIS A 42 1.21 -6.35 13.65
N GLY A 43 0.02 -5.89 13.31
CA GLY A 43 -0.52 -6.03 11.96
C GLY A 43 0.23 -5.20 10.91
N ALA A 44 0.01 -5.55 9.65
CA ALA A 44 0.56 -4.81 8.52
C ALA A 44 -0.15 -3.45 8.36
N THR A 45 0.63 -2.42 8.12
CA THR A 45 0.16 -1.05 7.91
C THR A 45 -0.03 -0.74 6.43
N THR A 46 -0.67 0.39 6.13
CA THR A 46 -0.76 0.93 4.78
C THR A 46 0.61 1.18 4.13
N LEU A 47 1.62 1.58 4.92
CA LEU A 47 3.00 1.70 4.43
C LEU A 47 3.54 0.33 3.98
N ASP A 48 3.23 -0.72 4.71
CA ASP A 48 3.66 -2.08 4.39
C ASP A 48 3.02 -2.58 3.09
N VAL A 49 1.73 -2.32 2.91
CA VAL A 49 1.02 -2.57 1.64
C VAL A 49 1.67 -1.82 0.48
N ALA A 50 1.96 -0.53 0.65
CA ALA A 50 2.60 0.30 -0.37
C ALA A 50 3.99 -0.23 -0.75
N LYS A 51 4.79 -0.66 0.23
CA LYS A 51 6.11 -1.25 -0.01
C LYS A 51 6.02 -2.62 -0.69
N ARG A 52 5.02 -3.42 -0.33
CA ARG A 52 4.82 -4.73 -0.97
C ARG A 52 4.38 -4.62 -2.43
N LEU A 53 3.61 -3.59 -2.79
CA LEU A 53 3.24 -3.30 -4.18
C LEU A 53 4.45 -3.13 -5.10
N LEU A 54 5.55 -2.55 -4.59
CA LEU A 54 6.78 -2.37 -5.37
C LEU A 54 7.38 -3.70 -5.82
N ASP A 55 7.27 -4.77 -5.00
CA ASP A 55 7.76 -6.10 -5.35
C ASP A 55 7.00 -6.72 -6.52
N PHE A 56 5.78 -6.27 -6.76
CA PHE A 56 4.95 -6.69 -7.89
C PHE A 56 5.02 -5.74 -9.08
N GLY A 57 5.89 -4.72 -9.03
CA GLY A 57 6.11 -3.78 -10.11
C GLY A 57 5.02 -2.70 -10.26
N PHE A 58 4.17 -2.52 -9.27
CA PHE A 58 3.18 -1.45 -9.25
C PHE A 58 3.68 -0.20 -8.54
N HIS A 59 3.27 0.95 -9.05
CA HIS A 59 3.47 2.21 -8.36
C HIS A 59 2.65 2.24 -7.07
N ALA A 60 3.29 2.58 -5.95
CA ALA A 60 2.61 2.68 -4.67
C ALA A 60 1.65 3.87 -4.67
N PRO A 61 0.37 3.68 -4.26
CA PRO A 61 -0.58 4.77 -4.10
C PRO A 61 -0.15 5.76 -3.00
N THR A 62 -0.81 6.92 -2.95
CA THR A 62 -0.64 7.88 -1.86
C THR A 62 -1.12 7.27 -0.55
N ILE A 63 -0.29 7.35 0.49
CA ILE A 63 -0.58 6.84 1.83
C ILE A 63 -0.69 7.96 2.85
N TYR A 64 -1.39 7.68 3.96
CA TYR A 64 -1.59 8.62 5.07
C TYR A 64 -2.24 9.95 4.67
N PHE A 65 -2.92 9.96 3.55
CA PHE A 65 -3.70 11.08 3.07
C PHE A 65 -5.03 10.58 2.46
N PRO A 66 -6.18 11.22 2.74
CA PRO A 66 -6.36 12.38 3.62
C PRO A 66 -6.17 12.05 5.11
N LEU A 67 -5.79 13.03 5.91
CA LEU A 67 -5.54 12.87 7.37
C LEU A 67 -6.77 12.47 8.19
N LEU A 68 -7.92 12.36 7.54
CA LEU A 68 -9.17 11.91 8.13
C LEU A 68 -9.12 10.43 8.53
N PHE A 69 -8.30 9.63 7.87
CA PHE A 69 -8.16 8.19 8.06
C PHE A 69 -6.74 7.83 8.46
N HIS A 70 -6.58 7.01 9.50
CA HIS A 70 -5.27 6.67 10.05
C HIS A 70 -4.43 5.79 9.11
N GLN A 71 -5.07 4.89 8.38
CA GLN A 71 -4.43 3.97 7.43
C GLN A 71 -4.83 4.30 5.99
N ALA A 72 -4.95 5.60 5.70
CA ALA A 72 -5.36 6.05 4.38
C ALA A 72 -4.46 5.49 3.27
N LEU A 73 -5.10 4.89 2.28
CA LEU A 73 -4.52 4.40 1.03
C LEU A 73 -5.39 4.94 -0.10
N MET A 74 -4.94 6.00 -0.77
CA MET A 74 -5.69 6.68 -1.82
C MET A 74 -5.30 6.16 -3.19
N ILE A 75 -6.26 5.61 -3.90
CA ILE A 75 -6.07 4.99 -5.21
C ILE A 75 -6.75 5.84 -6.29
N GLU A 76 -5.97 6.25 -7.27
CA GLU A 76 -6.40 7.00 -8.44
C GLU A 76 -5.89 6.30 -9.71
N PRO A 77 -6.69 5.41 -10.32
CA PRO A 77 -6.32 4.83 -11.61
C PRO A 77 -6.48 5.85 -12.70
N THR A 78 -5.44 6.02 -13.53
CA THR A 78 -5.48 6.94 -14.66
C THR A 78 -6.39 6.42 -15.79
N GLU A 79 -6.84 7.30 -16.67
CA GLU A 79 -7.68 6.94 -17.83
C GLU A 79 -6.96 6.06 -18.86
N THR A 80 -5.62 6.10 -18.83
CA THR A 80 -4.76 5.38 -19.78
C THR A 80 -4.51 3.94 -19.39
N GLU A 81 -4.87 3.54 -18.17
CA GLU A 81 -4.69 2.16 -17.71
C GLU A 81 -5.65 1.21 -18.43
N SER A 82 -5.13 0.12 -18.95
CA SER A 82 -5.93 -0.92 -19.57
C SER A 82 -6.71 -1.74 -18.52
N LYS A 83 -7.77 -2.42 -18.96
CA LYS A 83 -8.50 -3.31 -18.05
C LYS A 83 -7.61 -4.42 -17.51
N GLU A 84 -6.72 -4.95 -18.35
CA GLU A 84 -5.77 -6.01 -17.97
C GLU A 84 -4.82 -5.52 -16.85
N THR A 85 -4.32 -4.27 -16.94
CA THR A 85 -3.48 -3.68 -15.89
C THR A 85 -4.26 -3.50 -14.59
N ILE A 86 -5.50 -3.04 -14.68
CA ILE A 86 -6.39 -2.86 -13.53
C ILE A 86 -6.70 -4.20 -12.86
N ASP A 87 -7.04 -5.23 -13.63
CA ASP A 87 -7.30 -6.58 -13.11
C ASP A 87 -6.04 -7.14 -12.42
N ALA A 88 -4.86 -6.99 -13.03
CA ALA A 88 -3.61 -7.41 -12.41
C ALA A 88 -3.31 -6.67 -11.09
N PHE A 89 -3.63 -5.38 -11.03
CA PHE A 89 -3.52 -4.61 -9.78
C PHE A 89 -4.47 -5.15 -8.70
N ILE A 90 -5.72 -5.43 -9.05
CA ILE A 90 -6.71 -6.01 -8.13
C ILE A 90 -6.25 -7.37 -7.60
N ASP A 91 -5.75 -8.25 -8.47
CA ASP A 91 -5.23 -9.56 -8.07
C ASP A 91 -4.06 -9.43 -7.10
N VAL A 92 -3.12 -8.50 -7.36
CA VAL A 92 -1.99 -8.23 -6.47
C VAL A 92 -2.46 -7.66 -5.13
N MET A 93 -3.43 -6.78 -5.10
CA MET A 93 -3.99 -6.24 -3.86
C MET A 93 -4.65 -7.33 -3.01
N HIS A 94 -5.40 -8.24 -3.61
CA HIS A 94 -5.95 -9.41 -2.91
C HIS A 94 -4.85 -10.32 -2.37
N LYS A 95 -3.80 -10.56 -3.16
CA LYS A 95 -2.65 -11.35 -2.73
C LYS A 95 -1.95 -10.72 -1.53
N ILE A 96 -1.72 -9.41 -1.55
CA ILE A 96 -1.13 -8.67 -0.43
C ILE A 96 -2.00 -8.79 0.83
N ALA A 97 -3.32 -8.67 0.69
CA ALA A 97 -4.24 -8.84 1.81
C ALA A 97 -4.20 -10.26 2.39
N ALA A 98 -4.09 -11.28 1.53
CA ALA A 98 -3.95 -12.68 1.97
C ALA A 98 -2.60 -12.92 2.66
N GLU A 99 -1.49 -12.40 2.14
CA GLU A 99 -0.16 -12.48 2.75
C GLU A 99 -0.16 -11.81 4.14
N ALA A 100 -0.80 -10.62 4.29
CA ALA A 100 -0.90 -9.95 5.58
C ALA A 100 -1.68 -10.77 6.61
N ALA A 101 -2.77 -11.39 6.19
CA ALA A 101 -3.60 -12.22 7.05
C ALA A 101 -2.88 -13.51 7.51
N GLU A 102 -2.00 -14.07 6.69
CA GLU A 102 -1.21 -15.26 6.98
C GLU A 102 0.01 -14.94 7.85
N ASP A 103 0.83 -13.98 7.43
CA ASP A 103 2.01 -13.50 8.16
C ASP A 103 2.31 -12.03 7.79
N PRO A 104 1.95 -11.06 8.65
CA PRO A 104 2.16 -9.63 8.37
C PRO A 104 3.64 -9.25 8.18
N ARG A 105 4.58 -10.08 8.68
CA ARG A 105 6.02 -9.82 8.52
C ARG A 105 6.45 -9.83 7.05
N ILE A 106 5.77 -10.59 6.19
CA ILE A 106 6.01 -10.57 4.74
C ILE A 106 5.90 -9.14 4.19
N LEU A 107 4.89 -8.40 4.64
CA LEU A 107 4.69 -7.01 4.22
C LEU A 107 5.62 -6.05 4.96
N GLN A 108 5.84 -6.27 6.26
CA GLN A 108 6.68 -5.41 7.10
C GLN A 108 8.15 -5.40 6.65
N GLU A 109 8.62 -6.49 6.07
CA GLU A 109 9.97 -6.62 5.52
C GLU A 109 10.08 -6.17 4.04
N ALA A 110 8.96 -5.91 3.37
CA ALA A 110 8.96 -5.42 1.99
C ALA A 110 9.57 -4.00 1.87
N PRO A 111 10.17 -3.64 0.73
CA PRO A 111 10.26 -4.42 -0.51
C PRO A 111 11.38 -5.48 -0.47
N HIS A 112 11.13 -6.65 -1.04
CA HIS A 112 12.10 -7.76 -1.10
C HIS A 112 12.93 -7.73 -2.38
N GLY A 113 12.35 -7.22 -3.47
CA GLY A 113 12.97 -7.19 -4.79
C GLY A 113 13.70 -5.89 -5.14
N ALA A 114 13.65 -4.86 -4.29
CA ALA A 114 14.28 -3.58 -4.56
C ALA A 114 15.77 -3.59 -4.14
N PRO A 115 16.64 -2.83 -4.86
CA PRO A 115 18.05 -2.70 -4.49
C PRO A 115 18.27 -2.08 -3.11
N ILE A 116 17.32 -1.28 -2.65
CA ILE A 116 17.33 -0.61 -1.34
C ILE A 116 16.07 -1.03 -0.61
N GLY A 117 16.23 -1.54 0.60
CA GLY A 117 15.11 -1.85 1.51
C GLY A 117 14.55 -0.59 2.17
N ARG A 118 14.04 -0.73 3.38
CA ARG A 118 13.50 0.41 4.13
C ARG A 118 14.61 1.28 4.68
N PRO A 119 14.64 2.58 4.38
CA PRO A 119 15.60 3.50 4.99
C PRO A 119 15.26 3.72 6.48
N ASP A 120 16.28 4.02 7.28
CA ASP A 120 16.10 4.55 8.63
C ASP A 120 15.69 6.03 8.54
N GLU A 121 14.38 6.27 8.45
CA GLU A 121 13.81 7.61 8.31
C GLU A 121 14.11 8.49 9.53
N THR A 122 14.18 7.89 10.72
CA THR A 122 14.49 8.61 11.97
C THR A 122 15.94 9.09 11.96
N ALA A 123 16.90 8.25 11.60
CA ALA A 123 18.30 8.65 11.46
C ALA A 123 18.47 9.68 10.34
N ALA A 124 17.82 9.48 9.20
CA ALA A 124 17.85 10.43 8.08
C ALA A 124 17.33 11.82 8.46
N ALA A 125 16.27 11.90 9.27
CA ALA A 125 15.71 13.16 9.71
C ALA A 125 16.54 13.84 10.83
N ARG A 126 17.02 13.05 11.81
CA ARG A 126 17.72 13.59 12.99
C ARG A 126 19.22 13.82 12.77
N ASN A 127 19.87 12.98 11.97
CA ASN A 127 21.29 13.01 11.71
C ASN A 127 21.58 12.92 10.21
N PRO A 128 21.15 13.90 9.39
CA PRO A 128 21.29 13.83 7.95
C PRO A 128 22.75 13.85 7.51
N ILE A 129 23.13 12.94 6.61
CA ILE A 129 24.44 12.95 5.94
C ILE A 129 24.27 13.74 4.64
N LEU A 130 24.69 14.99 4.64
CA LEU A 130 24.49 15.94 3.54
C LEU A 130 25.57 15.90 2.46
N LYS A 131 26.59 15.08 2.62
CA LYS A 131 27.69 14.96 1.67
C LYS A 131 27.93 13.49 1.36
N PHE A 132 28.18 13.21 0.08
CA PHE A 132 28.73 11.91 -0.30
C PHE A 132 30.09 11.71 0.38
N LYS A 133 30.27 10.57 1.00
CA LYS A 133 31.58 10.14 1.52
C LYS A 133 31.87 8.81 0.84
N ASP A 134 33.06 8.72 0.26
CA ASP A 134 33.55 7.44 -0.24
C ASP A 134 33.56 6.43 0.91
N ALA A 135 33.13 5.21 0.61
CA ALA A 135 33.22 4.11 1.56
C ALA A 135 34.73 3.87 1.89
N GLN A 136 35.08 4.00 3.17
CA GLN A 136 36.42 3.62 3.68
C GLN A 136 36.47 2.11 3.87
#